data_7b89cc97c337bc08fbfc187ec38b939c
#
_entry.id   7b89cc97c337bc08fbfc187ec38b939c
#
_cell.length_a   1.000
_cell.length_b   1.000
_cell.length_c   1.000
_cell.angle_alpha   90.00
_cell.angle_beta   90.00
_cell.angle_gamma   90.00
#
_symmetry.space_group_name_H-M   'P 1'
#
loop_
_entity.id
_entity.type
_entity.pdbx_description
1 polymer ?
#
loop_
_entity_poly.entity_id
_entity_poly.type
_entity_poly.pdbx_seq_one_letter_code
_entity_poly.pdbx_strand_id
1 'polypeptide(L)'
;MKWLDFNSEKVLLDSLLSNIESFINNDIALNGGASILLSGGSTPLALYERFKDLAIKWEKVKIGLVDDRYVPATDKDSNYCNIKKALGEDIVSKAFFSPLVVNLTNQNQNLLLSNKANADFLYAKTLVLLGMGTDGHTASLFPNTASLLEGLQNKKPQLLISSAPVNPIKRITHNRASILLANHLILYIKGDEKKRVFDNAHNLKAPIALFTNQKNPVLNIYWTK
;
A
#
# COMPACT_ATOMS: atom_id res chain seq x y z
N MET A 1 4.16 -7.61 -15.65
CA MET A 1 3.78 -6.22 -15.36
C MET A 1 3.12 -5.57 -16.56
N LYS A 2 2.27 -4.56 -16.33
CA LYS A 2 1.61 -3.75 -17.37
C LYS A 2 1.87 -2.27 -17.07
N TRP A 3 2.46 -1.54 -18.00
CA TRP A 3 2.69 -0.09 -17.92
C TRP A 3 1.53 0.66 -18.55
N LEU A 4 1.00 1.65 -17.85
CA LEU A 4 -0.08 2.54 -18.27
C LEU A 4 0.42 3.98 -18.18
N ASP A 5 0.54 4.63 -19.32
CA ASP A 5 1.03 6.00 -19.49
C ASP A 5 -0.14 6.95 -19.71
N PHE A 6 -0.14 8.06 -18.97
CA PHE A 6 -1.23 9.04 -19.00
C PHE A 6 -0.71 10.45 -19.28
N ASN A 7 -1.38 11.16 -20.17
CA ASN A 7 -1.02 12.51 -20.59
C ASN A 7 -1.21 13.56 -19.49
N SER A 8 -1.96 13.24 -18.43
CA SER A 8 -2.16 14.13 -17.29
C SER A 8 -2.54 13.35 -16.04
N GLU A 9 -2.26 13.95 -14.88
CA GLU A 9 -2.65 13.40 -13.58
C GLU A 9 -4.17 13.22 -13.46
N LYS A 10 -4.95 14.17 -13.99
CA LYS A 10 -6.41 14.09 -13.98
C LYS A 10 -6.90 12.81 -14.67
N VAL A 11 -6.43 12.53 -15.89
CA VAL A 11 -6.82 11.34 -16.66
C VAL A 11 -6.35 10.06 -15.95
N LEU A 12 -5.16 10.08 -15.36
CA LEU A 12 -4.65 8.96 -14.57
C LEU A 12 -5.57 8.69 -13.36
N LEU A 13 -5.90 9.72 -12.59
CA LEU A 13 -6.75 9.58 -11.40
C LEU A 13 -8.15 9.08 -11.78
N ASP A 14 -8.76 9.61 -12.84
CA ASP A 14 -10.08 9.18 -13.32
C ASP A 14 -10.05 7.68 -13.71
N SER A 15 -9.03 7.24 -14.43
CA SER A 15 -8.83 5.83 -14.81
C SER A 15 -8.60 4.94 -13.58
N LEU A 16 -7.77 5.40 -12.64
CA LEU A 16 -7.43 4.64 -11.44
C LEU A 16 -8.64 4.50 -10.52
N LEU A 17 -9.42 5.56 -10.33
CA LEU A 17 -10.65 5.54 -9.53
C LEU A 17 -11.69 4.59 -10.12
N SER A 18 -11.92 4.66 -11.44
CA SER A 18 -12.86 3.75 -12.13
C SER A 18 -12.47 2.28 -11.95
N ASN A 19 -11.17 1.96 -12.05
CA ASN A 19 -10.71 0.59 -11.83
C ASN A 19 -10.84 0.16 -10.37
N ILE A 20 -10.48 1.02 -9.40
CA ILE A 20 -10.63 0.73 -7.97
C ILE A 20 -12.10 0.47 -7.62
N GLU A 21 -13.01 1.31 -8.10
CA GLU A 21 -14.45 1.15 -7.90
C GLU A 21 -14.94 -0.20 -8.44
N SER A 22 -14.54 -0.53 -9.67
CA SER A 22 -14.89 -1.81 -10.30
C SER A 22 -14.35 -3.00 -9.51
N PHE A 23 -13.09 -2.98 -9.09
CA PHE A 23 -12.49 -4.08 -8.33
C PHE A 23 -13.18 -4.29 -6.98
N ILE A 24 -13.46 -3.21 -6.26
CA ILE A 24 -14.12 -3.28 -4.95
C ILE A 24 -15.55 -3.78 -5.11
N ASN A 25 -16.33 -3.23 -6.04
CA ASN A 25 -17.73 -3.62 -6.24
C ASN A 25 -17.87 -5.06 -6.74
N ASN A 26 -16.95 -5.52 -7.61
CA ASN A 26 -16.92 -6.91 -8.05
C ASN A 26 -16.64 -7.87 -6.89
N ASP A 27 -15.70 -7.53 -6.02
CA ASP A 27 -15.36 -8.37 -4.86
C ASP A 27 -16.50 -8.38 -3.82
N ILE A 28 -17.14 -7.23 -3.59
CA ILE A 28 -18.36 -7.15 -2.76
C ILE A 28 -19.48 -8.04 -3.33
N ALA A 29 -19.68 -8.03 -4.64
CA ALA A 29 -20.71 -8.84 -5.28
C ALA A 29 -20.42 -10.35 -5.20
N LEU A 30 -19.16 -10.74 -5.36
CA LEU A 30 -18.74 -12.16 -5.37
C LEU A 30 -18.54 -12.73 -3.97
N ASN A 31 -17.96 -11.96 -3.05
CA ASN A 31 -17.47 -12.44 -1.75
C ASN A 31 -18.17 -11.78 -0.55
N GLY A 32 -19.12 -10.87 -0.80
CA GLY A 32 -19.86 -10.15 0.25
C GLY A 32 -19.09 -9.00 0.91
N GLY A 33 -17.84 -8.77 0.55
CA GLY A 33 -16.98 -7.71 1.07
C GLY A 33 -15.68 -7.58 0.29
N ALA A 34 -14.97 -6.47 0.49
CA ALA A 34 -13.68 -6.21 -0.13
C ALA A 34 -12.64 -5.79 0.93
N SER A 35 -11.37 -6.04 0.65
CA SER A 35 -10.25 -5.62 1.50
C SER A 35 -9.16 -4.96 0.66
N ILE A 36 -8.72 -3.77 1.08
CA ILE A 36 -7.73 -2.99 0.34
C ILE A 36 -6.58 -2.56 1.25
N LEU A 37 -5.36 -2.55 0.70
CA LEU A 37 -4.20 -1.97 1.37
C LEU A 37 -3.76 -0.69 0.65
N LEU A 38 -3.62 0.38 1.39
CA LEU A 38 -3.25 1.70 0.89
C LEU A 38 -1.85 2.10 1.37
N SER A 39 -1.05 2.67 0.47
CA SER A 39 0.25 3.26 0.80
C SER A 39 0.11 4.73 1.19
N GLY A 40 0.98 5.20 2.08
CA GLY A 40 1.14 6.61 2.39
C GLY A 40 1.92 7.38 1.31
N GLY A 41 2.24 8.62 1.63
CA GLY A 41 2.98 9.55 0.76
C GLY A 41 2.08 10.57 0.07
N SER A 42 2.66 11.67 -0.38
CA SER A 42 1.91 12.79 -0.96
C SER A 42 1.21 12.45 -2.28
N THR A 43 1.80 11.58 -3.10
CA THR A 43 1.23 11.20 -4.39
C THR A 43 -0.15 10.56 -4.30
N PRO A 44 -0.39 9.53 -3.45
CA PRO A 44 -1.70 8.89 -3.41
C PRO A 44 -2.76 9.62 -2.58
N LEU A 45 -2.40 10.62 -1.75
CA LEU A 45 -3.40 11.31 -0.93
C LEU A 45 -4.47 12.00 -1.77
N ALA A 46 -4.08 12.66 -2.88
CA ALA A 46 -5.03 13.29 -3.80
C ALA A 46 -6.02 12.28 -4.43
N LEU A 47 -5.58 11.03 -4.63
CA LEU A 47 -6.46 9.95 -5.07
C LEU A 47 -7.48 9.60 -3.96
N TYR A 48 -7.04 9.48 -2.70
CA TYR A 48 -7.90 9.08 -1.59
C TYR A 48 -8.96 10.13 -1.26
N GLU A 49 -8.65 11.43 -1.43
CA GLU A 49 -9.63 12.51 -1.28
C GLU A 49 -10.82 12.38 -2.25
N ARG A 50 -10.61 11.70 -3.37
CA ARG A 50 -11.66 11.44 -4.37
C ARG A 50 -12.40 10.11 -4.16
N PHE A 51 -12.05 9.31 -3.17
CA PHE A 51 -12.78 8.07 -2.86
C PHE A 51 -14.24 8.33 -2.45
N LYS A 52 -14.52 9.52 -1.90
CA LYS A 52 -15.90 9.97 -1.61
C LYS A 52 -16.81 10.05 -2.85
N ASP A 53 -16.20 10.17 -4.05
CA ASP A 53 -16.93 10.26 -5.32
C ASP A 53 -17.30 8.88 -5.88
N LEU A 54 -16.80 7.78 -5.28
CA LEU A 54 -17.01 6.41 -5.73
C LEU A 54 -18.33 5.84 -5.21
N ALA A 55 -19.05 5.14 -6.08
CA ALA A 55 -20.27 4.43 -5.72
C ALA A 55 -19.98 3.07 -5.07
N ILE A 56 -19.42 3.11 -3.86
CA ILE A 56 -19.00 1.92 -3.08
C ILE A 56 -19.81 1.83 -1.78
N LYS A 57 -20.21 0.61 -1.42
CA LYS A 57 -20.77 0.29 -0.10
C LYS A 57 -19.64 0.14 0.91
N TRP A 58 -19.19 1.28 1.49
CA TRP A 58 -18.03 1.33 2.37
C TRP A 58 -18.17 0.47 3.62
N GLU A 59 -19.38 0.21 4.11
CA GLU A 59 -19.65 -0.71 5.20
C GLU A 59 -19.28 -2.18 4.89
N LYS A 60 -19.01 -2.49 3.61
CA LYS A 60 -18.53 -3.79 3.14
C LYS A 60 -17.02 -3.80 2.86
N VAL A 61 -16.33 -2.70 3.13
CA VAL A 61 -14.91 -2.55 2.80
C VAL A 61 -14.06 -2.52 4.07
N LYS A 62 -12.98 -3.33 4.06
CA LYS A 62 -11.90 -3.28 5.04
C LYS A 62 -10.73 -2.54 4.42
N ILE A 63 -10.25 -1.49 5.10
CA ILE A 63 -9.11 -0.69 4.69
C ILE A 63 -7.95 -0.97 5.64
N GLY A 64 -6.80 -1.31 5.11
CA GLY A 64 -5.54 -1.45 5.84
C GLY A 64 -4.43 -0.62 5.20
N LEU A 65 -3.26 -0.67 5.80
CA LEU A 65 -2.07 0.04 5.34
C LEU A 65 -1.05 -0.94 4.79
N VAL A 66 -0.37 -0.59 3.69
CA VAL A 66 0.78 -1.36 3.18
C VAL A 66 1.93 -1.32 4.20
N ASP A 67 2.18 -0.14 4.76
CA ASP A 67 3.18 0.13 5.79
C ASP A 67 2.80 1.37 6.61
N ASP A 68 3.44 1.55 7.75
CA ASP A 68 3.35 2.79 8.52
C ASP A 68 4.67 3.12 9.21
N ARG A 69 4.80 4.37 9.59
CA ARG A 69 5.83 4.86 10.49
C ARG A 69 5.48 4.41 11.90
N TYR A 70 6.49 3.96 12.64
CA TYR A 70 6.28 3.48 14.01
C TYR A 70 6.16 4.65 14.99
N VAL A 71 5.05 5.39 14.86
CA VAL A 71 4.68 6.58 15.64
C VAL A 71 3.23 6.47 16.10
N PRO A 72 2.76 7.33 17.01
CA PRO A 72 1.34 7.37 17.39
C PRO A 72 0.42 7.53 16.17
N ALA A 73 -0.76 6.89 16.21
CA ALA A 73 -1.74 6.97 15.13
C ALA A 73 -2.29 8.39 14.88
N THR A 74 -2.02 9.33 15.78
CA THR A 74 -2.37 10.76 15.66
C THR A 74 -1.23 11.63 15.13
N ASP A 75 -0.02 11.05 15.00
CA ASP A 75 1.17 11.78 14.55
C ASP A 75 1.03 12.19 13.08
N LYS A 76 1.56 13.35 12.75
CA LYS A 76 1.58 13.88 11.36
C LYS A 76 2.36 12.99 10.39
N ASP A 77 3.31 12.22 10.89
CA ASP A 77 4.11 11.30 10.09
C ASP A 77 3.45 9.92 9.93
N SER A 78 2.34 9.63 10.63
CA SER A 78 1.60 8.37 10.49
C SER A 78 0.86 8.32 9.15
N ASN A 79 1.06 7.24 8.40
CA ASN A 79 0.26 6.96 7.20
C ASN A 79 -1.21 6.76 7.57
N TYR A 80 -1.50 6.09 8.69
CA TYR A 80 -2.87 5.93 9.21
C TYR A 80 -3.55 7.28 9.39
N CYS A 81 -2.89 8.23 10.07
CA CYS A 81 -3.44 9.57 10.30
C CYS A 81 -3.73 10.29 8.98
N ASN A 82 -2.76 10.29 8.07
CA ASN A 82 -2.86 11.05 6.82
C ASN A 82 -3.90 10.45 5.86
N ILE A 83 -3.94 9.13 5.74
CA ILE A 83 -4.94 8.44 4.91
C ILE A 83 -6.34 8.61 5.51
N LYS A 84 -6.49 8.50 6.84
CA LYS A 84 -7.77 8.75 7.52
C LYS A 84 -8.32 10.14 7.19
N LYS A 85 -7.47 11.16 7.24
CA LYS A 85 -7.85 12.54 6.87
C LYS A 85 -8.27 12.67 5.41
N ALA A 86 -7.50 12.05 4.50
CA ALA A 86 -7.79 12.13 3.06
C ALA A 86 -9.08 11.39 2.67
N LEU A 87 -9.38 10.25 3.30
CA LEU A 87 -10.63 9.50 3.08
C LEU A 87 -11.87 10.27 3.56
N GLY A 88 -11.72 11.08 4.60
CA GLY A 88 -12.83 11.82 5.21
C GLY A 88 -13.72 10.97 6.12
N GLU A 89 -14.52 11.66 6.96
CA GLU A 89 -15.35 11.02 7.98
C GLU A 89 -16.42 10.11 7.40
N ASP A 90 -16.98 10.47 6.24
CA ASP A 90 -18.06 9.70 5.59
C ASP A 90 -17.63 8.27 5.23
N ILE A 91 -16.37 8.06 4.85
CA ILE A 91 -15.82 6.74 4.57
C ILE A 91 -15.37 6.07 5.85
N VAL A 92 -14.62 6.79 6.69
CA VAL A 92 -13.99 6.24 7.89
C VAL A 92 -15.02 5.79 8.94
N SER A 93 -16.18 6.43 9.01
CA SER A 93 -17.27 6.02 9.92
C SER A 93 -17.99 4.74 9.47
N LYS A 94 -17.89 4.37 8.21
CA LYS A 94 -18.57 3.20 7.61
C LYS A 94 -17.61 2.02 7.41
N ALA A 95 -16.44 2.28 6.85
CA ALA A 95 -15.45 1.25 6.57
C ALA A 95 -14.70 0.81 7.84
N PHE A 96 -14.32 -0.46 7.91
CA PHE A 96 -13.35 -0.88 8.91
C PHE A 96 -11.95 -0.41 8.48
N PHE A 97 -11.32 0.45 9.29
CA PHE A 97 -9.97 0.95 9.01
C PHE A 97 -9.01 0.58 10.15
N SER A 98 -8.04 -0.30 9.84
CA SER A 98 -7.11 -0.88 10.83
C SER A 98 -5.73 -0.20 10.80
N PRO A 99 -5.22 0.27 11.96
CA PRO A 99 -3.85 0.75 12.10
C PRO A 99 -2.86 -0.43 12.19
N LEU A 100 -1.59 -0.17 11.85
CA LEU A 100 -0.49 -1.12 12.06
C LEU A 100 0.24 -0.90 13.39
N VAL A 101 0.18 0.29 13.96
CA VAL A 101 0.81 0.61 15.25
C VAL A 101 -0.26 0.72 16.33
N VAL A 102 -0.32 -0.30 17.19
CA VAL A 102 -1.28 -0.42 18.29
C VAL A 102 -0.60 -0.43 19.66
N ASN A 103 0.73 -0.62 19.70
CA ASN A 103 1.55 -0.57 20.91
C ASN A 103 2.89 0.10 20.60
N LEU A 104 3.16 1.24 21.23
CA LEU A 104 4.37 2.03 21.00
C LEU A 104 5.54 1.62 21.91
N THR A 105 5.25 0.97 23.02
CA THR A 105 6.25 0.68 24.07
C THR A 105 7.03 -0.61 23.79
N ASN A 106 6.39 -1.60 23.13
CA ASN A 106 7.01 -2.89 22.85
C ASN A 106 6.74 -3.33 21.40
N GLN A 107 7.78 -3.31 20.56
CA GLN A 107 7.68 -3.66 19.13
C GLN A 107 7.27 -5.11 18.89
N ASN A 108 7.78 -6.06 19.67
CA ASN A 108 7.43 -7.47 19.52
C ASN A 108 5.96 -7.71 19.88
N GLN A 109 5.49 -7.07 20.94
CA GLN A 109 4.08 -7.12 21.31
C GLN A 109 3.21 -6.42 20.26
N ASN A 110 3.65 -5.26 19.74
CA ASN A 110 2.94 -4.61 18.65
C ASN A 110 2.84 -5.52 17.44
N LEU A 111 3.94 -6.15 17.04
CA LEU A 111 3.95 -7.03 15.86
C LEU A 111 2.97 -8.19 16.01
N LEU A 112 2.92 -8.80 17.21
CA LEU A 112 1.96 -9.87 17.52
C LEU A 112 0.51 -9.38 17.45
N LEU A 113 0.19 -8.27 18.10
CA LEU A 113 -1.15 -7.68 18.13
C LEU A 113 -1.57 -7.21 16.74
N SER A 114 -0.67 -6.55 16.02
CA SER A 114 -0.93 -6.04 14.68
C SER A 114 -1.14 -7.15 13.64
N ASN A 115 -0.35 -8.22 13.68
CA ASN A 115 -0.60 -9.40 12.83
C ASN A 115 -1.96 -10.03 13.11
N LYS A 116 -2.40 -10.07 14.36
CA LYS A 116 -3.73 -10.58 14.74
C LYS A 116 -4.84 -9.65 14.24
N ALA A 117 -4.72 -8.34 14.49
CA ALA A 117 -5.71 -7.35 14.12
C ALA A 117 -5.85 -7.18 12.60
N ASN A 118 -4.75 -7.40 11.87
CA ASN A 118 -4.68 -7.27 10.41
C ASN A 118 -4.67 -8.63 9.69
N ALA A 119 -5.13 -9.71 10.34
CA ALA A 119 -5.10 -11.07 9.76
C ALA A 119 -5.80 -11.15 8.40
N ASP A 120 -6.91 -10.45 8.23
CA ASP A 120 -7.66 -10.38 6.98
C ASP A 120 -6.85 -9.78 5.82
N PHE A 121 -5.88 -8.91 6.14
CA PHE A 121 -5.01 -8.27 5.15
C PHE A 121 -3.72 -9.04 4.89
N LEU A 122 -3.41 -10.07 5.66
CA LEU A 122 -2.22 -10.88 5.42
C LEU A 122 -2.36 -11.81 4.23
N TYR A 123 -3.58 -12.30 4.00
CA TYR A 123 -3.84 -13.35 2.99
C TYR A 123 -4.56 -12.81 1.76
N ALA A 124 -5.85 -12.94 1.66
CA ALA A 124 -6.59 -12.50 0.47
C ALA A 124 -6.96 -11.02 0.52
N LYS A 125 -6.63 -10.27 -0.52
CA LYS A 125 -6.96 -8.84 -0.67
C LYS A 125 -7.50 -8.55 -2.05
N THR A 126 -8.52 -7.70 -2.12
CA THR A 126 -9.04 -7.18 -3.39
C THR A 126 -7.96 -6.39 -4.12
N LEU A 127 -7.30 -5.47 -3.40
CA LEU A 127 -6.38 -4.52 -4.00
C LEU A 127 -5.23 -4.19 -3.03
N VAL A 128 -4.02 -4.08 -3.59
CA VAL A 128 -2.89 -3.39 -2.94
C VAL A 128 -2.44 -2.24 -3.83
N LEU A 129 -2.47 -1.03 -3.28
CA LEU A 129 -1.96 0.18 -3.92
C LEU A 129 -0.59 0.52 -3.35
N LEU A 130 0.45 0.35 -4.17
CA LEU A 130 1.84 0.65 -3.85
C LEU A 130 2.23 2.05 -4.32
N GLY A 131 3.11 2.70 -3.54
CA GLY A 131 3.95 3.79 -3.97
C GLY A 131 5.40 3.34 -4.16
N MET A 132 6.26 4.23 -4.65
CA MET A 132 7.69 4.01 -4.77
C MET A 132 8.46 5.28 -4.41
N GLY A 133 9.54 5.14 -3.65
CA GLY A 133 10.51 6.21 -3.40
C GLY A 133 11.47 6.42 -4.56
N THR A 134 12.23 7.52 -4.50
CA THR A 134 13.30 7.82 -5.49
C THR A 134 14.54 6.93 -5.36
N ASP A 135 14.64 6.16 -4.29
CA ASP A 135 15.61 5.07 -4.09
C ASP A 135 15.07 3.69 -4.52
N GLY A 136 13.84 3.64 -5.04
CA GLY A 136 13.16 2.44 -5.49
C GLY A 136 12.59 1.56 -4.38
N HIS A 137 12.53 2.05 -3.12
CA HIS A 137 11.79 1.36 -2.07
C HIS A 137 10.30 1.35 -2.36
N THR A 138 9.62 0.31 -1.93
CA THR A 138 8.16 0.21 -1.91
C THR A 138 7.71 -0.40 -0.59
N ALA A 139 6.51 -0.05 -0.12
CA ALA A 139 6.15 -0.29 1.28
C ALA A 139 7.25 0.31 2.19
N SER A 140 7.63 -0.36 3.27
CA SER A 140 8.84 -0.03 4.01
C SER A 140 9.95 -1.09 3.81
N LEU A 141 10.10 -1.56 2.57
CA LEU A 141 11.21 -2.41 2.11
C LEU A 141 12.26 -1.50 1.46
N PHE A 142 13.31 -1.15 2.21
CA PHE A 142 14.35 -0.22 1.76
C PHE A 142 15.56 -0.98 1.20
N PRO A 143 16.24 -0.45 0.17
CA PRO A 143 17.44 -1.08 -0.37
C PRO A 143 18.53 -1.18 0.71
N ASN A 144 19.35 -2.24 0.63
CA ASN A 144 20.51 -2.49 1.50
C ASN A 144 20.19 -2.59 3.01
N THR A 145 18.99 -2.98 3.38
CA THR A 145 18.58 -3.19 4.78
C THR A 145 18.42 -4.67 5.12
N ALA A 146 18.71 -5.05 6.38
CA ALA A 146 18.47 -6.41 6.86
C ALA A 146 16.98 -6.79 6.79
N SER A 147 16.09 -5.85 7.05
CA SER A 147 14.64 -6.03 6.94
C SER A 147 14.16 -6.32 5.51
N LEU A 148 14.87 -5.84 4.49
CA LEU A 148 14.59 -6.23 3.10
C LEU A 148 14.81 -7.74 2.92
N LEU A 149 15.96 -8.27 3.38
CA LEU A 149 16.26 -9.70 3.28
C LEU A 149 15.22 -10.55 4.02
N GLU A 150 14.86 -10.17 5.23
CA GLU A 150 13.81 -10.83 6.00
C GLU A 150 12.46 -10.80 5.26
N GLY A 151 12.07 -9.63 4.74
CA GLY A 151 10.82 -9.44 4.00
C GLY A 151 10.74 -10.24 2.69
N LEU A 152 11.91 -10.66 2.15
CA LEU A 152 12.02 -11.48 0.94
C LEU A 152 12.09 -12.98 1.22
N GLN A 153 12.86 -13.37 2.23
CA GLN A 153 13.11 -14.77 2.55
C GLN A 153 11.90 -15.44 3.19
N ASN A 154 11.14 -14.70 3.99
CA ASN A 154 9.98 -15.25 4.65
C ASN A 154 8.81 -15.39 3.68
N LYS A 155 8.50 -16.65 3.32
CA LYS A 155 7.39 -16.99 2.43
C LYS A 155 6.02 -16.96 3.11
N LYS A 156 5.97 -16.87 4.45
CA LYS A 156 4.72 -16.75 5.20
C LYS A 156 4.27 -15.28 5.17
N PRO A 157 3.01 -15.00 4.80
CA PRO A 157 2.46 -13.65 4.87
C PRO A 157 2.47 -13.12 6.31
N GLN A 158 3.09 -11.96 6.53
CA GLN A 158 3.18 -11.33 7.85
C GLN A 158 3.57 -9.86 7.75
N LEU A 159 3.36 -9.16 8.86
CA LEU A 159 3.98 -7.87 9.12
C LEU A 159 5.39 -8.08 9.69
N LEU A 160 6.25 -7.12 9.45
CA LEU A 160 7.61 -7.06 10.02
C LEU A 160 7.97 -5.62 10.41
N ILE A 161 8.92 -5.51 11.33
CA ILE A 161 9.55 -4.22 11.67
C ILE A 161 10.68 -3.97 10.68
N SER A 162 10.73 -2.77 10.13
CA SER A 162 11.80 -2.36 9.23
C SER A 162 12.41 -1.02 9.64
N SER A 163 13.51 -0.65 9.00
CA SER A 163 14.24 0.59 9.28
C SER A 163 14.41 1.38 7.99
N ALA A 164 13.98 2.63 8.02
CA ALA A 164 14.19 3.59 6.94
C ALA A 164 15.54 4.29 7.08
N PRO A 165 16.13 4.78 5.98
CA PRO A 165 17.36 5.58 6.04
C PRO A 165 17.13 7.01 6.59
N VAL A 166 15.87 7.45 6.66
CA VAL A 166 15.47 8.78 7.13
C VAL A 166 14.38 8.71 8.20
N ASN A 167 14.30 9.75 9.02
CA ASN A 167 13.28 9.83 10.08
C ASN A 167 11.84 9.93 9.54
N PRO A 168 10.86 9.36 10.25
CA PRO A 168 10.98 8.40 11.36
C PRO A 168 11.64 7.10 10.89
N ILE A 169 12.71 6.65 11.58
CA ILE A 169 13.51 5.48 11.15
C ILE A 169 12.69 4.19 11.25
N LYS A 170 12.02 3.98 12.37
CA LYS A 170 11.28 2.74 12.61
C LYS A 170 10.02 2.68 11.78
N ARG A 171 9.75 1.52 11.18
CA ARG A 171 8.60 1.23 10.33
C ARG A 171 7.98 -0.11 10.71
N ILE A 172 6.72 -0.26 10.31
CA ILE A 172 6.04 -1.55 10.26
C ILE A 172 5.47 -1.74 8.85
N THR A 173 5.61 -2.92 8.28
CA THR A 173 5.26 -3.15 6.87
C THR A 173 4.78 -4.58 6.62
N HIS A 174 3.90 -4.75 5.65
CA HIS A 174 3.66 -6.06 5.05
C HIS A 174 4.93 -6.57 4.36
N ASN A 175 5.20 -7.87 4.47
CA ASN A 175 6.26 -8.50 3.71
C ASN A 175 5.78 -8.76 2.25
N ARG A 176 6.74 -9.12 1.37
CA ARG A 176 6.46 -9.42 -0.03
C ARG A 176 5.42 -10.53 -0.19
N ALA A 177 5.49 -11.59 0.62
CA ALA A 177 4.56 -12.70 0.55
C ALA A 177 3.11 -12.25 0.81
N SER A 178 2.88 -11.37 1.79
CA SER A 178 1.56 -10.78 2.03
C SER A 178 1.10 -9.90 0.86
N ILE A 179 1.95 -8.98 0.39
CA ILE A 179 1.58 -8.04 -0.70
C ILE A 179 1.13 -8.79 -1.95
N LEU A 180 1.81 -9.89 -2.30
CA LEU A 180 1.51 -10.69 -3.49
C LEU A 180 0.23 -11.53 -3.42
N LEU A 181 -0.43 -11.59 -2.27
CA LEU A 181 -1.74 -12.25 -2.14
C LEU A 181 -2.92 -11.31 -2.42
N ALA A 182 -2.73 -10.33 -3.26
CA ALA A 182 -3.77 -9.43 -3.75
C ALA A 182 -4.32 -9.92 -5.10
N ASN A 183 -5.60 -9.69 -5.37
CA ASN A 183 -6.20 -9.92 -6.69
C ASN A 183 -5.69 -8.87 -7.70
N HIS A 184 -5.55 -7.62 -7.23
CA HIS A 184 -5.05 -6.50 -8.03
C HIS A 184 -3.87 -5.82 -7.33
N LEU A 185 -2.76 -5.70 -8.03
CA LEU A 185 -1.55 -5.03 -7.54
C LEU A 185 -1.27 -3.82 -8.43
N ILE A 186 -1.30 -2.64 -7.83
CA ILE A 186 -1.13 -1.35 -8.51
C ILE A 186 0.08 -0.64 -7.94
N LEU A 187 0.89 -0.07 -8.81
CA LEU A 187 1.91 0.93 -8.48
C LEU A 187 1.48 2.26 -9.07
N TYR A 188 1.30 3.28 -8.23
CA TYR A 188 1.05 4.65 -8.66
C TYR A 188 2.27 5.54 -8.42
N ILE A 189 2.84 6.04 -9.50
CA ILE A 189 4.02 6.92 -9.49
C ILE A 189 3.84 8.11 -10.43
N LYS A 190 4.50 9.23 -10.09
CA LYS A 190 4.47 10.48 -10.86
C LYS A 190 5.88 11.02 -11.07
N GLY A 191 6.11 11.60 -12.24
CA GLY A 191 7.33 12.28 -12.61
C GLY A 191 8.39 11.40 -13.26
N ASP A 192 9.26 12.05 -14.04
CA ASP A 192 10.31 11.39 -14.83
C ASP A 192 11.40 10.76 -13.94
N GLU A 193 11.65 11.32 -12.76
CA GLU A 193 12.63 10.78 -11.81
C GLU A 193 12.23 9.36 -11.36
N LYS A 194 10.99 9.19 -10.89
CA LYS A 194 10.48 7.87 -10.47
C LYS A 194 10.42 6.90 -11.66
N LYS A 195 10.07 7.38 -12.84
CA LYS A 195 10.11 6.56 -14.04
C LYS A 195 11.52 6.03 -14.31
N ARG A 196 12.55 6.89 -14.29
CA ARG A 196 13.95 6.48 -14.48
C ARG A 196 14.42 5.46 -13.44
N VAL A 197 14.03 5.66 -12.16
CA VAL A 197 14.34 4.70 -11.09
C VAL A 197 13.67 3.36 -11.35
N PHE A 198 12.41 3.36 -11.76
CA PHE A 198 11.67 2.14 -12.07
C PHE A 198 12.28 1.41 -13.27
N ASP A 199 12.59 2.11 -14.35
CA ASP A 199 13.19 1.53 -15.56
C ASP A 199 14.56 0.86 -15.26
N ASN A 200 15.30 1.38 -14.27
CA ASN A 200 16.58 0.83 -13.82
C ASN A 200 16.47 -0.05 -12.57
N ALA A 201 15.27 -0.36 -12.09
CA ALA A 201 15.07 -1.00 -10.79
C ALA A 201 15.79 -2.35 -10.64
N HIS A 202 15.89 -3.14 -11.71
CA HIS A 202 16.61 -4.42 -11.70
C HIS A 202 18.12 -4.22 -11.56
N ASN A 203 18.71 -3.29 -12.30
CA ASN A 203 20.14 -2.96 -12.23
C ASN A 203 20.53 -2.40 -10.86
N LEU A 204 19.66 -1.58 -10.28
CA LEU A 204 19.80 -0.98 -8.96
C LEU A 204 19.50 -1.95 -7.82
N LYS A 205 19.00 -3.16 -8.12
CA LYS A 205 18.47 -4.12 -7.12
C LYS A 205 17.45 -3.46 -6.19
N ALA A 206 16.69 -2.51 -6.73
CA ALA A 206 15.68 -1.76 -5.98
C ALA A 206 14.53 -2.68 -5.55
N PRO A 207 13.96 -2.50 -4.34
CA PRO A 207 12.90 -3.36 -3.82
C PRO A 207 11.69 -3.49 -4.74
N ILE A 208 11.32 -2.45 -5.48
CA ILE A 208 10.21 -2.50 -6.45
C ILE A 208 10.42 -3.56 -7.54
N ALA A 209 11.66 -3.85 -7.95
CA ALA A 209 11.97 -4.87 -8.95
C ALA A 209 11.46 -6.27 -8.56
N LEU A 210 11.29 -6.52 -7.26
CA LEU A 210 10.79 -7.79 -6.73
C LEU A 210 9.32 -8.05 -7.04
N PHE A 211 8.60 -7.03 -7.49
CA PHE A 211 7.18 -7.08 -7.83
C PHE A 211 6.92 -7.05 -9.35
N THR A 212 7.96 -6.94 -10.19
CA THR A 212 7.80 -6.74 -11.64
C THR A 212 7.59 -8.05 -12.41
N ASN A 213 8.16 -9.17 -11.95
CA ASN A 213 8.17 -10.46 -12.64
C ASN A 213 7.02 -11.40 -12.22
N GLN A 214 5.98 -10.86 -11.56
CA GLN A 214 4.85 -11.66 -11.11
C GLN A 214 3.87 -11.92 -12.26
N LYS A 215 3.41 -13.18 -12.37
CA LYS A 215 2.34 -13.56 -13.30
C LYS A 215 0.96 -13.38 -12.67
N ASN A 216 0.86 -13.57 -11.37
CA ASN A 216 -0.35 -13.38 -10.57
C ASN A 216 0.04 -12.97 -9.14
N PRO A 217 -0.38 -11.79 -8.68
CA PRO A 217 -1.00 -10.70 -9.45
C PRO A 217 -0.03 -10.03 -10.42
N VAL A 218 -0.53 -9.54 -11.54
CA VAL A 218 0.24 -8.69 -12.46
C VAL A 218 0.36 -7.30 -11.84
N LEU A 219 1.58 -6.75 -11.78
CA LEU A 219 1.80 -5.36 -11.38
C LEU A 219 1.34 -4.41 -12.49
N ASN A 220 0.32 -3.61 -12.21
CA ASN A 220 -0.15 -2.55 -13.09
C ASN A 220 0.44 -1.22 -12.64
N ILE A 221 1.23 -0.58 -13.49
CA ILE A 221 1.91 0.68 -13.20
C ILE A 221 1.14 1.83 -13.83
N TYR A 222 0.65 2.74 -13.00
CA TYR A 222 0.00 3.98 -13.40
C TYR A 222 1.01 5.10 -13.27
N TRP A 223 1.41 5.68 -14.41
CA TRP A 223 2.39 6.74 -14.46
C TRP A 223 1.91 7.94 -15.26
N THR A 224 2.25 9.11 -14.79
CA THR A 224 2.16 10.38 -15.51
C THR A 224 3.40 11.23 -15.21
N LYS A 225 3.71 12.11 -16.11
CA LYS A 225 4.79 13.10 -15.93
C LYS A 225 4.53 14.07 -14.80
#